data_866239b063caacc3c2808ac0c060d155
#
_entry.id   866239b063caacc3c2808ac0c060d155
#
_cell.length_a   1.000
_cell.length_b   1.000
_cell.length_c   1.000
_cell.angle_alpha   90.00
_cell.angle_beta   90.00
_cell.angle_gamma   90.00
#
_symmetry.space_group_name_H-M   'P 1'
#
loop_
_entity.id
_entity.type
_entity.pdbx_description
1 polymer ?
#
loop_
_entity_poly.entity_id
_entity_poly.type
_entity_poly.pdbx_seq_one_letter_code
_entity_poly.pdbx_strand_id
1 'polypeptide(L)'
;MSRRQHYCDLYDGPVRDGRPLAVVHGNCQAEALRVLLAGSPGFPWQAVRVPPVHELEEGDLAAYDRLLAASTLLVSQPVAHGYRDLPLGTAQVSGRLAPGAVVVVWPVVRWQGLHPWQAIVRAADGAEPPVVPYHDLRTLTGRVPQDADLVAAARDSTAELVRREATCDVVVSDLLAGADAVHTLNHPGNRVLIELARRVQSHVGAPADAVDPGRVLLGGVRAPLEPAVLDALGLDAAPQQHWLVAGRHVPPGEVMAAQSAWYATRPDVVAEGMRRYAGRLPVLGLA
;
A
#
# COMPACT_ATOMS: atom_id res chain seq x y z
N MET A 1 -10.81 8.60 -19.86
CA MET A 1 -10.75 9.78 -18.95
C MET A 1 -9.33 10.27 -18.94
N SER A 2 -9.07 11.57 -19.16
CA SER A 2 -7.71 12.14 -19.09
C SER A 2 -7.21 12.23 -17.65
N ARG A 3 -5.87 12.31 -17.43
CA ARG A 3 -5.26 12.52 -16.10
C ARG A 3 -5.85 13.75 -15.39
N ARG A 4 -6.00 14.87 -16.12
CA ARG A 4 -6.61 16.09 -15.58
C ARG A 4 -8.05 15.90 -15.11
N GLN A 5 -8.86 15.17 -15.88
CA GLN A 5 -10.25 14.86 -15.48
C GLN A 5 -10.28 13.94 -14.26
N HIS A 6 -9.32 13.00 -14.15
CA HIS A 6 -9.24 12.08 -13.05
C HIS A 6 -8.84 12.76 -11.73
N TYR A 7 -7.95 13.74 -11.81
CA TYR A 7 -7.43 14.50 -10.67
C TYR A 7 -7.87 15.98 -10.74
N CYS A 8 -9.14 16.23 -11.08
CA CYS A 8 -9.66 17.59 -11.23
C CYS A 8 -9.50 18.43 -9.96
N ASP A 9 -9.64 17.84 -8.77
CA ASP A 9 -9.41 18.53 -7.50
C ASP A 9 -8.01 19.15 -7.40
N LEU A 10 -6.98 18.47 -7.96
CA LEU A 10 -5.63 19.00 -8.00
C LEU A 10 -5.46 20.14 -9.01
N TYR A 11 -5.95 19.97 -10.23
CA TYR A 11 -5.66 20.89 -11.34
C TYR A 11 -6.59 22.09 -11.41
N ASP A 12 -7.87 21.86 -11.14
CA ASP A 12 -8.93 22.88 -11.30
C ASP A 12 -9.40 23.42 -9.94
N GLY A 13 -8.92 22.79 -8.84
CA GLY A 13 -9.39 23.05 -7.48
C GLY A 13 -10.67 22.25 -7.17
N PRO A 14 -10.83 21.79 -5.92
CA PRO A 14 -12.02 21.04 -5.52
C PRO A 14 -13.26 21.94 -5.51
N VAL A 15 -14.40 21.37 -5.90
CA VAL A 15 -15.70 21.99 -5.63
C VAL A 15 -15.88 22.07 -4.11
N ARG A 16 -15.93 23.29 -3.56
CA ARG A 16 -15.95 23.52 -2.12
C ARG A 16 -17.32 23.21 -1.53
N ASP A 17 -17.35 22.39 -0.50
CA ASP A 17 -18.54 22.07 0.28
C ASP A 17 -18.64 22.86 1.61
N GLY A 18 -17.75 23.84 1.80
CA GLY A 18 -17.69 24.69 2.99
C GLY A 18 -16.75 24.17 4.08
N ARG A 19 -16.34 22.91 4.02
CA ARG A 19 -15.36 22.33 4.96
C ARG A 19 -13.92 22.76 4.62
N PRO A 20 -13.02 22.83 5.61
CA PRO A 20 -11.59 22.98 5.36
C PRO A 20 -11.04 21.77 4.57
N LEU A 21 -9.95 21.99 3.83
CA LEU A 21 -9.37 20.94 2.99
C LEU A 21 -8.44 20.01 3.77
N ALA A 22 -8.48 18.73 3.42
CA ALA A 22 -7.51 17.72 3.82
C ALA A 22 -6.86 17.09 2.59
N VAL A 23 -5.54 16.94 2.64
CA VAL A 23 -4.75 16.15 1.67
C VAL A 23 -4.32 14.84 2.31
N VAL A 24 -4.57 13.71 1.61
CA VAL A 24 -4.04 12.41 1.99
C VAL A 24 -2.87 12.09 1.06
N HIS A 25 -1.64 12.10 1.61
CA HIS A 25 -0.40 11.99 0.86
C HIS A 25 0.28 10.64 1.08
N GLY A 26 0.61 9.94 0.00
CA GLY A 26 1.26 8.64 0.05
C GLY A 26 1.10 7.85 -1.25
N ASN A 27 1.30 6.55 -1.18
CA ASN A 27 1.13 5.64 -2.32
C ASN A 27 -0.37 5.34 -2.59
N CYS A 28 -0.66 4.28 -3.36
CA CYS A 28 -2.04 3.86 -3.68
C CYS A 28 -2.95 3.67 -2.45
N GLN A 29 -2.38 3.37 -1.27
CA GLN A 29 -3.15 3.25 -0.02
C GLN A 29 -3.72 4.61 0.43
N ALA A 30 -3.07 5.72 0.07
CA ALA A 30 -3.55 7.07 0.42
C ALA A 30 -4.90 7.38 -0.25
N GLU A 31 -5.09 6.98 -1.51
CA GLU A 31 -6.40 7.14 -2.16
C GLU A 31 -7.48 6.26 -1.49
N ALA A 32 -7.14 5.04 -1.07
CA ALA A 32 -8.06 4.19 -0.33
C ALA A 32 -8.48 4.82 1.02
N LEU A 33 -7.53 5.37 1.76
CA LEU A 33 -7.80 6.08 3.02
C LEU A 33 -8.62 7.36 2.76
N ARG A 34 -8.29 8.13 1.72
CA ARG A 34 -9.06 9.31 1.32
C ARG A 34 -10.53 8.97 1.04
N VAL A 35 -10.80 7.87 0.32
CA VAL A 35 -12.17 7.44 0.02
C VAL A 35 -12.95 7.19 1.31
N LEU A 36 -12.35 6.54 2.30
CA LEU A 36 -12.98 6.27 3.58
C LEU A 36 -13.25 7.56 4.38
N LEU A 37 -12.25 8.43 4.49
CA LEU A 37 -12.39 9.72 5.17
C LEU A 37 -13.43 10.61 4.49
N ALA A 38 -13.42 10.68 3.15
CA ALA A 38 -14.40 11.45 2.40
C ALA A 38 -15.83 10.91 2.52
N GLY A 39 -15.98 9.60 2.69
CA GLY A 39 -17.27 8.92 2.90
C GLY A 39 -17.78 8.92 4.34
N SER A 40 -17.00 9.45 5.28
CA SER A 40 -17.36 9.50 6.70
C SER A 40 -18.15 10.74 7.04
N PRO A 41 -19.41 10.64 7.51
CA PRO A 41 -20.27 11.80 7.77
C PRO A 41 -19.72 12.78 8.81
N GLY A 42 -19.07 12.25 9.86
CA GLY A 42 -18.47 13.03 10.95
C GLY A 42 -17.07 13.58 10.67
N PHE A 43 -16.49 13.34 9.47
CA PHE A 43 -15.17 13.86 9.16
C PHE A 43 -15.24 15.34 8.79
N PRO A 44 -14.66 16.27 9.59
CA PRO A 44 -14.91 17.71 9.44
C PRO A 44 -14.11 18.37 8.31
N TRP A 45 -13.32 17.61 7.55
CA TRP A 45 -12.55 18.09 6.40
C TRP A 45 -13.09 17.52 5.08
N GLN A 46 -12.95 18.29 4.03
CA GLN A 46 -13.12 17.81 2.66
C GLN A 46 -11.81 17.15 2.20
N ALA A 47 -11.78 15.82 2.16
CA ALA A 47 -10.62 15.04 1.71
C ALA A 47 -10.54 15.05 0.17
N VAL A 48 -9.60 15.80 -0.38
CA VAL A 48 -9.45 16.04 -1.82
C VAL A 48 -8.66 14.95 -2.52
N ARG A 49 -8.96 14.71 -3.78
CA ARG A 49 -8.31 13.68 -4.58
C ARG A 49 -7.03 14.21 -5.21
N VAL A 50 -5.92 13.54 -4.91
CA VAL A 50 -4.61 13.82 -5.50
C VAL A 50 -3.98 12.52 -6.03
N PRO A 51 -3.04 12.60 -6.99
CA PRO A 51 -2.29 11.43 -7.44
C PRO A 51 -1.51 10.78 -6.29
N PRO A 52 -1.33 9.46 -6.31
CA PRO A 52 -0.34 8.81 -5.45
C PRO A 52 1.04 9.43 -5.65
N VAL A 53 1.85 9.48 -4.59
CA VAL A 53 3.15 10.16 -4.59
C VAL A 53 4.10 9.72 -5.72
N HIS A 54 4.00 8.46 -6.16
CA HIS A 54 4.82 7.93 -7.24
C HIS A 54 4.34 8.30 -8.65
N GLU A 55 3.13 8.87 -8.76
CA GLU A 55 2.57 9.39 -10.00
C GLU A 55 2.70 10.91 -10.12
N LEU A 56 3.08 11.61 -9.05
CA LEU A 56 3.30 13.05 -9.11
C LEU A 56 4.54 13.36 -9.96
N GLU A 57 4.40 14.35 -10.83
CA GLU A 57 5.43 14.81 -11.75
C GLU A 57 5.77 16.28 -11.47
N GLU A 58 6.88 16.76 -12.01
CA GLU A 58 7.32 18.16 -11.84
C GLU A 58 6.24 19.16 -12.27
N GLY A 59 5.53 18.86 -13.38
CA GLY A 59 4.42 19.69 -13.87
C GLY A 59 3.22 19.79 -12.93
N ASP A 60 3.08 18.88 -11.96
CA ASP A 60 1.99 18.88 -10.98
C ASP A 60 2.29 19.79 -9.78
N LEU A 61 3.58 20.10 -9.52
CA LEU A 61 4.02 20.74 -8.27
C LEU A 61 3.33 22.07 -8.01
N ALA A 62 3.21 22.92 -9.02
CA ALA A 62 2.56 24.23 -8.84
C ALA A 62 1.07 24.11 -8.44
N ALA A 63 0.37 23.12 -8.97
CA ALA A 63 -1.02 22.83 -8.60
C ALA A 63 -1.08 22.21 -7.19
N TYR A 64 -0.16 21.31 -6.89
CA TYR A 64 -0.07 20.67 -5.59
C TYR A 64 0.26 21.67 -4.48
N ASP A 65 1.17 22.61 -4.72
CA ASP A 65 1.53 23.67 -3.77
C ASP A 65 0.34 24.57 -3.44
N ARG A 66 -0.44 24.97 -4.45
CA ARG A 66 -1.68 25.76 -4.21
C ARG A 66 -2.68 24.99 -3.36
N LEU A 67 -2.82 23.69 -3.59
CA LEU A 67 -3.73 22.84 -2.82
C LEU A 67 -3.25 22.70 -1.37
N LEU A 68 -1.95 22.45 -1.16
CA LEU A 68 -1.35 22.37 0.16
C LEU A 68 -1.50 23.68 0.96
N ALA A 69 -1.20 24.81 0.33
CA ALA A 69 -1.35 26.14 0.97
C ALA A 69 -2.78 26.45 1.40
N ALA A 70 -3.79 25.83 0.77
CA ALA A 70 -5.20 25.95 1.14
C ALA A 70 -5.68 24.87 2.13
N SER A 71 -4.83 23.89 2.49
CA SER A 71 -5.20 22.74 3.30
C SER A 71 -4.83 22.94 4.76
N THR A 72 -5.70 22.52 5.66
CA THR A 72 -5.51 22.59 7.12
C THR A 72 -5.29 21.24 7.78
N LEU A 73 -5.35 20.14 7.00
CA LEU A 73 -5.01 18.80 7.45
C LEU A 73 -4.19 18.10 6.36
N LEU A 74 -3.09 17.49 6.78
CA LEU A 74 -2.30 16.54 6.00
C LEU A 74 -2.30 15.18 6.70
N VAL A 75 -2.75 14.14 6.01
CA VAL A 75 -2.66 12.75 6.46
C VAL A 75 -1.63 12.05 5.59
N SER A 76 -0.40 11.90 6.07
CA SER A 76 0.75 11.50 5.25
C SER A 76 1.35 10.16 5.64
N GLN A 77 1.69 9.35 4.65
CA GLN A 77 2.67 8.29 4.87
C GLN A 77 4.07 8.91 5.05
N PRO A 78 5.01 8.22 5.75
CA PRO A 78 6.41 8.63 5.76
C PRO A 78 6.99 8.57 4.34
N VAL A 79 7.23 9.71 3.74
CA VAL A 79 7.88 9.86 2.44
C VAL A 79 9.23 10.52 2.66
N ALA A 80 10.29 9.94 2.10
CA ALA A 80 11.66 10.46 2.22
C ALA A 80 11.79 11.83 1.55
N HIS A 81 12.70 12.65 2.10
CA HIS A 81 13.06 13.93 1.51
C HIS A 81 13.56 13.75 0.06
N GLY A 82 13.11 14.61 -0.84
CA GLY A 82 13.52 14.55 -2.25
C GLY A 82 13.04 13.30 -2.99
N TYR A 83 11.88 12.78 -2.66
CA TYR A 83 11.35 11.57 -3.29
C TYR A 83 11.26 11.70 -4.81
N ARG A 84 11.99 10.85 -5.55
CA ARG A 84 12.13 10.90 -7.03
C ARG A 84 12.63 12.26 -7.54
N ASP A 85 13.56 12.87 -6.81
CA ASP A 85 14.14 14.19 -7.07
C ASP A 85 13.14 15.37 -7.02
N LEU A 86 11.92 15.10 -6.48
CA LEU A 86 10.89 16.09 -6.27
C LEU A 86 10.72 16.42 -4.77
N PRO A 87 10.27 17.64 -4.41
CA PRO A 87 10.08 18.04 -3.02
C PRO A 87 8.79 17.44 -2.41
N LEU A 88 8.66 16.11 -2.44
CA LEU A 88 7.48 15.36 -2.04
C LEU A 88 7.63 14.64 -0.70
N GLY A 89 8.76 14.79 -0.01
CA GLY A 89 8.96 14.24 1.33
C GLY A 89 7.94 14.81 2.33
N THR A 90 7.52 14.01 3.31
CA THR A 90 6.49 14.40 4.30
C THR A 90 6.82 15.75 4.94
N ALA A 91 8.05 15.98 5.39
CA ALA A 91 8.46 17.26 5.97
C ALA A 91 8.39 18.43 4.95
N GLN A 92 8.72 18.16 3.67
CA GLN A 92 8.65 19.16 2.61
C GLN A 92 7.21 19.54 2.28
N VAL A 93 6.30 18.56 2.25
CA VAL A 93 4.87 18.77 2.02
C VAL A 93 4.23 19.49 3.20
N SER A 94 4.58 19.09 4.45
CA SER A 94 4.08 19.74 5.67
C SER A 94 4.43 21.22 5.74
N GLY A 95 5.64 21.59 5.32
CA GLY A 95 6.10 22.98 5.33
C GLY A 95 5.38 23.92 4.35
N ARG A 96 4.52 23.37 3.48
CA ARG A 96 3.74 24.13 2.47
C ARG A 96 2.25 24.26 2.81
N LEU A 97 1.82 23.70 3.95
CA LEU A 97 0.43 23.79 4.41
C LEU A 97 0.07 25.19 4.91
N ALA A 98 -1.23 25.44 5.05
CA ALA A 98 -1.74 26.63 5.72
C ALA A 98 -1.18 26.74 7.15
N PRO A 99 -0.93 27.95 7.69
CA PRO A 99 -0.52 28.12 9.07
C PRO A 99 -1.48 27.48 10.07
N GLY A 100 -0.92 26.70 11.03
CA GLY A 100 -1.72 25.99 12.03
C GLY A 100 -2.36 24.70 11.53
N ALA A 101 -2.02 24.24 10.32
CA ALA A 101 -2.50 22.94 9.81
C ALA A 101 -2.02 21.78 10.68
N VAL A 102 -2.88 20.79 10.82
CA VAL A 102 -2.59 19.52 11.52
C VAL A 102 -1.92 18.54 10.56
N VAL A 103 -0.92 17.81 11.04
CA VAL A 103 -0.25 16.75 10.30
C VAL A 103 -0.44 15.43 11.06
N VAL A 104 -0.91 14.40 10.39
CA VAL A 104 -1.04 13.04 10.91
C VAL A 104 -0.21 12.11 10.07
N VAL A 105 0.74 11.42 10.67
CA VAL A 105 1.60 10.44 9.99
C VAL A 105 1.07 9.03 10.27
N TRP A 106 0.92 8.23 9.21
CA TRP A 106 0.45 6.85 9.27
C TRP A 106 1.34 5.91 8.44
N PRO A 107 1.48 4.63 8.82
CA PRO A 107 2.45 3.74 8.18
C PRO A 107 2.04 3.29 6.78
N VAL A 108 3.03 3.04 5.92
CA VAL A 108 2.82 2.23 4.74
C VAL A 108 2.57 0.79 5.19
N VAL A 109 1.36 0.29 4.96
CA VAL A 109 1.02 -1.10 5.26
C VAL A 109 1.74 -1.99 4.25
N ARG A 110 2.74 -2.71 4.73
CA ARG A 110 3.45 -3.74 3.99
C ARG A 110 3.67 -4.92 4.91
N TRP A 111 2.92 -5.99 4.65
CA TRP A 111 2.91 -7.18 5.50
C TRP A 111 2.78 -8.44 4.65
N GLN A 112 3.66 -9.38 4.89
CA GLN A 112 3.80 -10.61 4.09
C GLN A 112 3.26 -11.85 4.82
N GLY A 113 2.50 -11.69 5.93
CA GLY A 113 2.00 -12.83 6.68
C GLY A 113 1.12 -13.77 5.85
N LEU A 114 0.15 -13.24 5.10
CA LEU A 114 -0.70 -14.04 4.23
C LEU A 114 -0.05 -14.40 2.88
N HIS A 115 0.99 -13.68 2.47
CA HIS A 115 1.65 -13.86 1.18
C HIS A 115 3.18 -13.89 1.38
N PRO A 116 3.71 -14.91 2.09
CA PRO A 116 5.12 -14.96 2.51
C PRO A 116 6.11 -14.96 1.35
N TRP A 117 5.71 -15.51 0.23
CA TRP A 117 6.52 -15.63 -0.99
C TRP A 117 6.56 -14.36 -1.84
N GLN A 118 5.63 -13.42 -1.61
CA GLN A 118 5.56 -12.20 -2.42
C GLN A 118 6.71 -11.24 -2.15
N ALA A 119 7.22 -10.67 -3.23
CA ALA A 119 8.27 -9.67 -3.21
C ALA A 119 7.98 -8.52 -4.18
N ILE A 120 8.52 -7.35 -3.87
CA ILE A 120 8.57 -6.20 -4.77
C ILE A 120 10.04 -5.94 -5.08
N VAL A 121 10.43 -6.20 -6.31
CA VAL A 121 11.75 -5.90 -6.85
C VAL A 121 11.55 -4.87 -7.97
N ARG A 122 12.28 -3.78 -7.90
CA ARG A 122 12.23 -2.75 -8.94
C ARG A 122 13.38 -2.94 -9.90
N ALA A 123 13.07 -3.18 -11.15
CA ALA A 123 14.07 -3.15 -12.21
C ALA A 123 14.60 -1.73 -12.41
N ALA A 124 15.87 -1.59 -12.80
CA ALA A 124 16.51 -0.29 -13.04
C ALA A 124 15.83 0.52 -14.15
N ASP A 125 15.27 -0.16 -15.13
CA ASP A 125 14.52 0.42 -16.26
C ASP A 125 13.02 0.62 -15.94
N GLY A 126 12.58 0.33 -14.73
CA GLY A 126 11.18 0.43 -14.30
C GLY A 126 10.27 -0.70 -14.80
N ALA A 127 10.81 -1.72 -15.50
CA ALA A 127 9.98 -2.83 -15.96
C ALA A 127 9.37 -3.62 -14.81
N GLU A 128 8.11 -3.99 -14.95
CA GLU A 128 7.38 -4.83 -14.00
C GLU A 128 7.33 -6.28 -14.48
N PRO A 129 7.20 -7.24 -13.56
CA PRO A 129 7.01 -8.65 -13.93
C PRO A 129 5.67 -8.83 -14.67
N PRO A 130 5.60 -9.79 -15.62
CA PRO A 130 4.39 -10.02 -16.39
C PRO A 130 3.26 -10.56 -15.54
N VAL A 131 2.01 -10.31 -15.96
CA VAL A 131 0.74 -10.79 -15.42
C VAL A 131 0.35 -10.11 -14.11
N VAL A 132 1.22 -10.06 -13.10
CA VAL A 132 1.00 -9.38 -11.82
C VAL A 132 2.24 -8.57 -11.41
N PRO A 133 2.08 -7.39 -10.76
CA PRO A 133 3.21 -6.51 -10.39
C PRO A 133 3.95 -7.00 -9.13
N TYR A 134 3.91 -8.29 -8.85
CA TYR A 134 4.55 -8.94 -7.70
C TYR A 134 5.42 -10.10 -8.16
N HIS A 135 6.58 -10.23 -7.57
CA HIS A 135 7.43 -11.40 -7.75
C HIS A 135 7.05 -12.49 -6.75
N ASP A 136 7.20 -13.76 -7.14
CA ASP A 136 7.19 -14.88 -6.22
C ASP A 136 8.64 -15.31 -5.97
N LEU A 137 9.08 -15.33 -4.70
CA LEU A 137 10.44 -15.68 -4.34
C LEU A 137 10.82 -17.11 -4.74
N ARG A 138 9.86 -18.04 -4.78
CA ARG A 138 10.07 -19.41 -5.27
C ARG A 138 10.45 -19.41 -6.75
N THR A 139 9.67 -18.68 -7.56
CA THR A 139 9.91 -18.54 -8.99
C THR A 139 11.20 -17.76 -9.27
N LEU A 140 11.43 -16.68 -8.53
CA LEU A 140 12.63 -15.84 -8.68
C LEU A 140 13.92 -16.58 -8.34
N THR A 141 13.89 -17.42 -7.28
CA THR A 141 15.07 -18.22 -6.89
C THR A 141 15.20 -19.52 -7.68
N GLY A 142 14.14 -19.98 -8.34
CA GLY A 142 14.05 -21.30 -8.96
C GLY A 142 14.09 -22.44 -7.95
N ARG A 143 13.74 -22.17 -6.67
CA ARG A 143 13.86 -23.16 -5.57
C ARG A 143 12.48 -23.57 -5.07
N VAL A 144 12.39 -24.81 -4.60
CA VAL A 144 11.25 -25.34 -3.88
C VAL A 144 11.51 -25.16 -2.38
N PRO A 145 10.57 -24.56 -1.62
CA PRO A 145 10.75 -24.38 -0.19
C PRO A 145 11.00 -25.72 0.55
N GLN A 146 11.96 -25.71 1.46
CA GLN A 146 12.26 -26.81 2.36
C GLN A 146 12.15 -26.31 3.80
N ASP A 147 11.30 -26.94 4.59
CA ASP A 147 11.13 -26.61 6.02
C ASP A 147 10.85 -25.13 6.31
N ALA A 148 9.99 -24.48 5.50
CA ALA A 148 9.64 -23.08 5.66
C ALA A 148 8.90 -22.84 7.00
N ASP A 149 9.39 -21.91 7.81
CA ASP A 149 8.71 -21.46 9.03
C ASP A 149 7.82 -20.24 8.72
N LEU A 150 6.58 -20.51 8.29
CA LEU A 150 5.60 -19.49 7.90
C LEU A 150 5.15 -18.63 9.09
N VAL A 151 5.14 -19.19 10.30
CA VAL A 151 4.80 -18.44 11.52
C VAL A 151 5.90 -17.43 11.85
N ALA A 152 7.17 -17.87 11.80
CA ALA A 152 8.31 -16.96 11.98
C ALA A 152 8.33 -15.89 10.88
N ALA A 153 8.09 -16.25 9.62
CA ALA A 153 8.04 -15.30 8.50
C ALA A 153 6.96 -14.23 8.69
N ALA A 154 5.77 -14.60 9.18
CA ALA A 154 4.68 -13.67 9.49
C ALA A 154 5.03 -12.76 10.67
N ARG A 155 5.59 -13.33 11.76
CA ARG A 155 6.06 -12.59 12.93
C ARG A 155 7.12 -11.56 12.55
N ASP A 156 8.12 -11.94 11.76
CA ASP A 156 9.20 -11.06 11.33
C ASP A 156 8.66 -9.91 10.46
N SER A 157 7.69 -10.20 9.60
CA SER A 157 7.00 -9.17 8.81
C SER A 157 6.20 -8.19 9.66
N THR A 158 5.56 -8.68 10.73
CA THR A 158 4.85 -7.83 11.70
C THR A 158 5.84 -6.98 12.48
N ALA A 159 6.95 -7.55 12.97
CA ALA A 159 7.99 -6.81 13.67
C ALA A 159 8.61 -5.69 12.80
N GLU A 160 8.77 -5.93 11.50
CA GLU A 160 9.21 -4.90 10.54
C GLU A 160 8.19 -3.76 10.40
N LEU A 161 6.91 -4.07 10.38
CA LEU A 161 5.86 -3.04 10.35
C LEU A 161 5.85 -2.22 11.65
N VAL A 162 5.91 -2.88 12.81
CA VAL A 162 6.01 -2.22 14.13
C VAL A 162 7.19 -1.24 14.18
N ARG A 163 8.36 -1.63 13.66
CA ARG A 163 9.51 -0.72 13.59
C ARG A 163 9.24 0.52 12.73
N ARG A 164 8.52 0.36 11.63
CA ARG A 164 8.14 1.49 10.75
C ARG A 164 7.07 2.38 11.37
N GLU A 165 6.23 1.84 12.22
CA GLU A 165 5.19 2.57 12.95
C GLU A 165 5.73 3.45 14.07
N ALA A 166 6.95 3.21 14.54
CA ALA A 166 7.55 3.95 15.66
C ALA A 166 7.62 5.48 15.45
N THR A 167 7.51 5.95 14.22
CA THR A 167 7.52 7.37 13.86
C THR A 167 6.15 7.85 13.34
N CYS A 168 5.10 7.04 13.51
CA CYS A 168 3.75 7.36 13.06
C CYS A 168 2.85 7.73 14.23
N ASP A 169 1.87 8.59 13.96
CA ASP A 169 0.87 9.01 14.96
C ASP A 169 -0.23 7.96 15.14
N VAL A 170 -0.46 7.14 14.13
CA VAL A 170 -1.39 6.01 14.18
C VAL A 170 -0.68 4.72 13.74
N VAL A 171 -1.11 3.59 14.29
CA VAL A 171 -0.53 2.27 14.04
C VAL A 171 -1.57 1.34 13.42
N VAL A 172 -1.15 0.23 12.80
CA VAL A 172 -2.03 -0.77 12.17
C VAL A 172 -1.54 -2.21 12.34
N SER A 173 -0.36 -2.42 12.91
CA SER A 173 0.26 -3.76 13.03
C SER A 173 -0.60 -4.73 13.84
N ASP A 174 -1.36 -4.24 14.81
CA ASP A 174 -2.32 -5.00 15.63
C ASP A 174 -3.60 -5.41 14.86
N LEU A 175 -3.84 -4.86 13.67
CA LEU A 175 -5.01 -5.14 12.84
C LEU A 175 -4.79 -6.29 11.85
N LEU A 176 -3.58 -6.83 11.75
CA LEU A 176 -3.21 -7.78 10.69
C LEU A 176 -3.58 -9.24 11.00
N ALA A 177 -4.48 -9.48 11.92
CA ALA A 177 -5.09 -10.79 12.15
C ALA A 177 -6.24 -11.05 11.17
N GLY A 178 -6.34 -12.29 10.67
CA GLY A 178 -7.42 -12.73 9.77
C GLY A 178 -7.03 -12.78 8.30
N ALA A 179 -7.72 -13.65 7.56
CA ALA A 179 -7.48 -13.92 6.15
C ALA A 179 -7.83 -12.75 5.21
N ASP A 180 -8.53 -11.75 5.73
CA ASP A 180 -8.93 -10.52 5.02
C ASP A 180 -8.01 -9.33 5.31
N ALA A 181 -6.91 -9.55 6.05
CA ALA A 181 -6.01 -8.47 6.46
C ALA A 181 -5.37 -7.76 5.26
N VAL A 182 -4.95 -8.51 4.25
CA VAL A 182 -4.34 -7.96 3.03
C VAL A 182 -4.75 -8.76 1.80
N HIS A 183 -4.84 -8.11 0.65
CA HIS A 183 -5.05 -8.72 -0.66
C HIS A 183 -3.74 -9.16 -1.33
N THR A 184 -2.67 -8.45 -1.03
CA THR A 184 -1.28 -8.69 -1.42
C THR A 184 -0.40 -8.10 -0.33
N LEU A 185 0.91 -8.28 -0.43
CA LEU A 185 1.85 -7.82 0.61
C LEU A 185 1.74 -6.32 0.97
N ASN A 186 1.18 -5.49 0.10
CA ASN A 186 1.05 -4.03 0.28
C ASN A 186 -0.35 -3.47 -0.05
N HIS A 187 -1.34 -4.33 -0.20
CA HIS A 187 -2.74 -3.93 -0.39
C HIS A 187 -3.57 -4.41 0.80
N PRO A 188 -3.72 -3.59 1.86
CA PRO A 188 -4.58 -3.93 2.99
C PRO A 188 -6.04 -4.08 2.56
N GLY A 189 -6.74 -4.99 3.23
CA GLY A 189 -8.17 -5.22 3.04
C GLY A 189 -9.03 -4.12 3.68
N ASN A 190 -10.30 -4.07 3.29
CA ASN A 190 -11.23 -3.04 3.76
C ASN A 190 -11.28 -2.95 5.29
N ARG A 191 -11.29 -4.08 6.00
CA ARG A 191 -11.33 -4.09 7.47
C ARG A 191 -10.16 -3.29 8.08
N VAL A 192 -8.95 -3.52 7.60
CA VAL A 192 -7.75 -2.81 8.07
C VAL A 192 -7.80 -1.33 7.68
N LEU A 193 -8.23 -1.02 6.46
CA LEU A 193 -8.34 0.36 5.97
C LEU A 193 -9.42 1.16 6.73
N ILE A 194 -10.57 0.56 7.03
CA ILE A 194 -11.66 1.20 7.79
C ILE A 194 -11.18 1.54 9.20
N GLU A 195 -10.53 0.58 9.86
CA GLU A 195 -10.02 0.83 11.21
C GLU A 195 -8.88 1.84 11.23
N LEU A 196 -8.01 1.84 10.22
CA LEU A 196 -7.02 2.91 10.03
C LEU A 196 -7.69 4.28 9.87
N ALA A 197 -8.76 4.37 9.06
CA ALA A 197 -9.50 5.62 8.90
C ALA A 197 -10.10 6.10 10.24
N ARG A 198 -10.67 5.20 11.03
CA ARG A 198 -11.20 5.49 12.38
C ARG A 198 -10.11 5.98 13.33
N ARG A 199 -8.93 5.39 13.29
CA ARG A 199 -7.78 5.84 14.09
C ARG A 199 -7.31 7.24 13.68
N VAL A 200 -7.25 7.53 12.38
CA VAL A 200 -6.96 8.89 11.89
C VAL A 200 -8.03 9.87 12.36
N GLN A 201 -9.31 9.54 12.23
CA GLN A 201 -10.41 10.36 12.72
C GLN A 201 -10.30 10.64 14.23
N SER A 202 -10.09 9.60 15.05
CA SER A 202 -9.89 9.75 16.49
C SER A 202 -8.70 10.63 16.83
N HIS A 203 -7.59 10.49 16.10
CA HIS A 203 -6.37 11.27 16.33
C HIS A 203 -6.60 12.78 16.12
N VAL A 204 -7.43 13.15 15.15
CA VAL A 204 -7.79 14.57 14.88
C VAL A 204 -9.02 15.04 15.67
N GLY A 205 -9.52 14.25 16.64
CA GLY A 205 -10.69 14.58 17.45
C GLY A 205 -12.03 14.52 16.72
N ALA A 206 -12.08 13.84 15.57
CA ALA A 206 -13.32 13.61 14.82
C ALA A 206 -14.01 12.30 15.25
N PRO A 207 -15.33 12.15 15.02
CA PRO A 207 -16.02 10.87 15.20
C PRO A 207 -15.38 9.75 14.39
N ALA A 208 -15.14 8.59 15.01
CA ALA A 208 -14.56 7.41 14.36
C ALA A 208 -15.66 6.61 13.62
N ASP A 209 -16.25 7.19 12.61
CA ASP A 209 -17.45 6.72 11.92
C ASP A 209 -17.22 6.20 10.50
N ALA A 210 -15.96 5.99 10.11
CA ALA A 210 -15.65 5.36 8.83
C ALA A 210 -16.32 3.99 8.69
N VAL A 211 -16.98 3.76 7.57
CA VAL A 211 -17.76 2.55 7.26
C VAL A 211 -17.31 1.92 5.95
N ASP A 212 -17.82 0.72 5.68
CA ASP A 212 -17.56 0.02 4.41
C ASP A 212 -18.05 0.89 3.22
N PRO A 213 -17.18 1.15 2.24
CA PRO A 213 -17.51 1.98 1.08
C PRO A 213 -18.38 1.24 0.03
N GLY A 214 -18.88 0.02 0.32
CA GLY A 214 -19.67 -0.81 -0.58
C GLY A 214 -18.89 -1.40 -1.75
N ARG A 215 -17.57 -1.31 -1.72
CA ARG A 215 -16.66 -1.90 -2.73
C ARG A 215 -15.33 -2.28 -2.11
N VAL A 216 -14.63 -3.21 -2.73
CA VAL A 216 -13.28 -3.58 -2.29
C VAL A 216 -12.29 -2.51 -2.74
N LEU A 217 -11.62 -1.90 -1.78
CA LEU A 217 -10.51 -0.98 -2.01
C LEU A 217 -9.23 -1.77 -2.30
N LEU A 218 -8.35 -1.23 -3.14
CA LEU A 218 -7.09 -1.87 -3.53
C LEU A 218 -7.24 -3.30 -4.09
N GLY A 219 -8.47 -3.70 -4.48
CA GLY A 219 -8.81 -5.05 -4.90
C GLY A 219 -8.53 -5.36 -6.37
N GLY A 220 -7.86 -4.48 -7.11
CA GLY A 220 -7.54 -4.69 -8.54
C GLY A 220 -6.62 -5.89 -8.78
N VAL A 221 -5.77 -6.21 -7.82
CA VAL A 221 -4.99 -7.44 -7.77
C VAL A 221 -5.16 -8.07 -6.39
N ARG A 222 -5.56 -9.36 -6.35
CA ARG A 222 -5.60 -10.16 -5.13
C ARG A 222 -4.82 -11.44 -5.35
N ALA A 223 -3.98 -11.77 -4.40
CA ALA A 223 -3.16 -12.97 -4.45
C ALA A 223 -3.92 -14.20 -3.94
N PRO A 224 -3.50 -15.40 -4.33
CA PRO A 224 -3.97 -16.63 -3.73
C PRO A 224 -3.75 -16.66 -2.21
N LEU A 225 -4.69 -17.28 -1.47
CA LEU A 225 -4.52 -17.66 -0.08
C LEU A 225 -4.20 -19.16 -0.04
N GLU A 226 -2.95 -19.48 0.22
CA GLU A 226 -2.48 -20.86 0.17
C GLU A 226 -2.92 -21.63 1.43
N PRO A 227 -3.42 -22.89 1.31
CA PRO A 227 -3.83 -23.69 2.46
C PRO A 227 -2.77 -23.77 3.53
N ALA A 228 -1.51 -24.05 3.15
CA ALA A 228 -0.41 -24.17 4.09
C ALA A 228 -0.15 -22.90 4.91
N VAL A 229 -0.41 -21.71 4.34
CA VAL A 229 -0.29 -20.44 5.06
C VAL A 229 -1.44 -20.27 6.04
N LEU A 230 -2.67 -20.59 5.61
CA LEU A 230 -3.85 -20.52 6.48
C LEU A 230 -3.71 -21.48 7.67
N ASP A 231 -3.30 -22.73 7.42
CA ASP A 231 -3.06 -23.75 8.44
C ASP A 231 -1.98 -23.32 9.42
N ALA A 232 -0.83 -22.83 8.92
CA ALA A 232 0.29 -22.40 9.75
C ALA A 232 -0.08 -21.22 10.66
N LEU A 233 -0.93 -20.32 10.18
CA LEU A 233 -1.38 -19.15 10.93
C LEU A 233 -2.64 -19.42 11.76
N GLY A 234 -3.21 -20.63 11.72
CA GLY A 234 -4.44 -20.99 12.44
C GLY A 234 -5.66 -20.21 11.99
N LEU A 235 -5.76 -19.86 10.70
CA LEU A 235 -6.83 -19.06 10.14
C LEU A 235 -7.92 -19.96 9.54
N ASP A 236 -9.13 -19.87 10.09
CA ASP A 236 -10.32 -20.54 9.55
C ASP A 236 -10.90 -19.71 8.40
N ALA A 237 -10.42 -19.99 7.19
CA ALA A 237 -10.87 -19.34 5.96
C ALA A 237 -10.73 -20.28 4.76
N ALA A 238 -11.61 -20.10 3.77
CA ALA A 238 -11.50 -20.84 2.52
C ALA A 238 -10.26 -20.39 1.72
N PRO A 239 -9.43 -21.32 1.24
CA PRO A 239 -8.31 -20.99 0.36
C PRO A 239 -8.77 -20.31 -0.92
N GLN A 240 -8.03 -19.32 -1.38
CA GLN A 240 -8.21 -18.70 -2.70
C GLN A 240 -7.15 -19.27 -3.64
N GLN A 241 -7.56 -20.07 -4.60
CA GLN A 241 -6.63 -20.82 -5.47
C GLN A 241 -6.02 -19.97 -6.60
N HIS A 242 -6.66 -18.87 -6.98
CA HIS A 242 -6.31 -18.08 -8.16
C HIS A 242 -5.98 -16.64 -7.75
N TRP A 243 -5.12 -16.03 -8.54
CA TRP A 243 -5.04 -14.58 -8.56
C TRP A 243 -6.33 -13.98 -9.12
N LEU A 244 -6.76 -12.86 -8.59
CA LEU A 244 -7.76 -12.00 -9.21
C LEU A 244 -7.04 -10.77 -9.75
N VAL A 245 -7.05 -10.59 -11.07
CA VAL A 245 -6.36 -9.46 -11.74
C VAL A 245 -7.39 -8.72 -12.59
N ALA A 246 -7.72 -7.50 -12.22
CA ALA A 246 -8.76 -6.68 -12.88
C ALA A 246 -10.08 -7.45 -13.12
N GLY A 247 -10.51 -8.25 -12.12
CA GLY A 247 -11.73 -9.07 -12.18
C GLY A 247 -11.58 -10.43 -12.88
N ARG A 248 -10.40 -10.73 -13.46
CA ARG A 248 -10.13 -12.02 -14.12
C ARG A 248 -9.43 -12.98 -13.15
N HIS A 249 -9.87 -14.21 -13.08
CA HIS A 249 -9.17 -15.28 -12.38
C HIS A 249 -7.97 -15.78 -13.21
N VAL A 250 -6.78 -15.75 -12.61
CA VAL A 250 -5.53 -16.17 -13.25
C VAL A 250 -4.90 -17.29 -12.41
N PRO A 251 -4.66 -18.48 -13.00
CA PRO A 251 -4.02 -19.59 -12.30
C PRO A 251 -2.60 -19.22 -11.85
N PRO A 252 -2.13 -19.63 -10.66
CA PRO A 252 -0.76 -19.41 -10.21
C PRO A 252 0.30 -19.95 -11.20
N GLY A 253 0.01 -21.07 -11.87
CA GLY A 253 0.91 -21.65 -12.88
C GLY A 253 1.10 -20.74 -14.10
N GLU A 254 0.09 -19.97 -14.52
CA GLU A 254 0.21 -18.98 -15.59
C GLU A 254 1.19 -17.86 -15.19
N VAL A 255 1.03 -17.34 -13.96
CA VAL A 255 1.92 -16.30 -13.43
C VAL A 255 3.35 -16.82 -13.31
N MET A 256 3.52 -18.03 -12.75
CA MET A 256 4.83 -18.66 -12.58
C MET A 256 5.53 -18.89 -13.92
N ALA A 257 4.84 -19.42 -14.91
CA ALA A 257 5.41 -19.68 -16.24
C ALA A 257 5.84 -18.37 -16.93
N ALA A 258 4.99 -17.34 -16.91
CA ALA A 258 5.29 -16.05 -17.49
C ALA A 258 6.49 -15.37 -16.80
N GLN A 259 6.53 -15.39 -15.46
CA GLN A 259 7.64 -14.82 -14.70
C GLN A 259 8.94 -15.60 -14.87
N SER A 260 8.90 -16.93 -14.91
CA SER A 260 10.10 -17.76 -15.16
C SER A 260 10.74 -17.44 -16.53
N ALA A 261 9.90 -17.32 -17.57
CA ALA A 261 10.38 -16.94 -18.91
C ALA A 261 10.99 -15.52 -18.90
N TRP A 262 10.39 -14.61 -18.16
CA TRP A 262 10.88 -13.24 -18.06
C TRP A 262 12.20 -13.17 -17.27
N TYR A 263 12.34 -13.91 -16.15
CA TYR A 263 13.58 -13.95 -15.36
C TYR A 263 14.77 -14.52 -16.16
N ALA A 264 14.54 -15.44 -17.10
CA ALA A 264 15.58 -15.94 -17.98
C ALA A 264 16.25 -14.84 -18.82
N THR A 265 15.53 -13.73 -19.06
CA THR A 265 16.04 -12.55 -19.80
C THR A 265 16.42 -11.38 -18.89
N ARG A 266 16.21 -11.52 -17.55
CA ARG A 266 16.39 -10.44 -16.57
C ARG A 266 17.22 -10.88 -15.35
N PRO A 267 18.50 -11.26 -15.57
CA PRO A 267 19.39 -11.65 -14.46
C PRO A 267 19.64 -10.51 -13.46
N ASP A 268 19.51 -9.25 -13.90
CA ASP A 268 19.58 -8.04 -13.07
C ASP A 268 18.49 -8.03 -12.00
N VAL A 269 17.25 -8.33 -12.38
CA VAL A 269 16.11 -8.40 -11.45
C VAL A 269 16.24 -9.56 -10.47
N VAL A 270 16.70 -10.73 -10.97
CA VAL A 270 16.94 -11.90 -10.11
C VAL A 270 18.01 -11.59 -9.07
N ALA A 271 19.15 -11.01 -9.49
CA ALA A 271 20.23 -10.62 -8.58
C ALA A 271 19.77 -9.61 -7.53
N GLU A 272 19.03 -8.57 -7.93
CA GLU A 272 18.47 -7.58 -7.00
C GLU A 272 17.47 -8.20 -6.02
N GLY A 273 16.61 -9.10 -6.50
CA GLY A 273 15.66 -9.82 -5.65
C GLY A 273 16.36 -10.70 -4.63
N MET A 274 17.35 -11.48 -5.04
CA MET A 274 18.16 -12.30 -4.16
C MET A 274 18.88 -11.46 -3.10
N ARG A 275 19.49 -10.34 -3.50
CA ARG A 275 20.17 -9.42 -2.58
C ARG A 275 19.19 -8.81 -1.57
N ARG A 276 18.06 -8.29 -2.05
CA ARG A 276 17.06 -7.56 -1.25
C ARG A 276 16.39 -8.46 -0.21
N TYR A 277 16.13 -9.70 -0.56
CA TYR A 277 15.41 -10.64 0.28
C TYR A 277 16.32 -11.71 0.93
N ALA A 278 17.65 -11.56 0.84
CA ALA A 278 18.62 -12.51 1.37
C ALA A 278 18.33 -12.93 2.81
N GLY A 279 17.96 -12.00 3.69
CA GLY A 279 17.65 -12.29 5.10
C GLY A 279 16.33 -13.05 5.30
N ARG A 280 15.44 -13.10 4.28
CA ARG A 280 14.16 -13.83 4.37
C ARG A 280 14.22 -15.23 3.77
N LEU A 281 15.14 -15.48 2.83
CA LEU A 281 15.20 -16.76 2.13
C LEU A 281 15.37 -17.95 3.09
N PRO A 282 16.21 -17.90 4.15
CA PRO A 282 16.36 -19.01 5.09
C PRO A 282 15.05 -19.37 5.81
N VAL A 283 14.34 -18.39 6.38
CA VAL A 283 13.07 -18.67 7.11
C VAL A 283 11.97 -19.17 6.18
N LEU A 284 12.05 -18.83 4.89
CA LEU A 284 11.15 -19.33 3.84
C LEU A 284 11.60 -20.66 3.23
N GLY A 285 12.69 -21.27 3.72
CA GLY A 285 13.22 -22.53 3.18
C GLY A 285 13.76 -22.39 1.76
N LEU A 286 14.24 -21.23 1.37
CA LEU A 286 14.75 -20.90 0.03
C LEU A 286 16.25 -20.54 0.05
N ALA A 287 16.98 -20.90 1.11
CA ALA A 287 18.41 -20.64 1.23
C ALA A 287 19.27 -21.56 0.36
#